data_ec7dcdf6d6c3a328195a7f0e146fc801
#
_entry.id   ec7dcdf6d6c3a328195a7f0e146fc801
#
_cell.length_a   1.000
_cell.length_b   1.000
_cell.length_c   1.000
_cell.angle_alpha   90.00
_cell.angle_beta   90.00
_cell.angle_gamma   90.00
#
_symmetry.space_group_name_H-M   'P 1'
#
loop_
_entity.id
_entity.type
_entity.pdbx_description
1 polymer ?
#
loop_
_entity_poly.entity_id
_entity_poly.type
_entity_poly.pdbx_seq_one_letter_code
_entity_poly.pdbx_strand_id
1 'polypeptide(L)'
;MQHQSFFNKSQWVQLAKRISAVTVLGLTIAAPAWAIDPTVKELRIGFQKSSINFAIAKQQKLFEQEFPNAKITWNEFPAGPQILEALAVGSLDVGVTGDTPPVYAQAAGKRLYYIAYEAAKPLASAILVPKNSQLKQLKDLKGKRIALQKGSSSHYLLVQAVRKAGLNWSDITPIWLTPADARAAFQKGAVDAWAIWDPYFASAQLEDQARVLASGKGLSPNYTFYLAAPDFIKQHPKAVSGLIKQINQADKWVQSHQAETASAIGQSTGLKPATSDLFIKRRPRPSSAAPLNSKVIAEQQQLADIFTQQGIIPKPISIKQAVWIAK
;
A
#
# COMPACT_ATOMS: atom_id res chain seq x y z
N MET A 1 65.14 -61.51 -10.16
CA MET A 1 65.96 -60.98 -9.06
C MET A 1 65.08 -60.17 -8.13
N GLN A 2 65.00 -60.63 -6.88
CA GLN A 2 64.19 -60.06 -5.79
C GLN A 2 64.81 -58.73 -5.35
N HIS A 3 63.96 -57.79 -4.98
CA HIS A 3 64.19 -56.87 -3.83
C HIS A 3 62.91 -56.57 -3.14
N GLN A 4 62.78 -57.24 -1.99
CA GLN A 4 61.82 -56.83 -0.90
C GLN A 4 62.41 -55.60 -0.20
N SER A 5 61.62 -54.61 0.09
CA SER A 5 61.91 -53.61 1.12
C SER A 5 60.82 -53.57 2.17
N PHE A 6 61.25 -53.91 3.36
CA PHE A 6 60.48 -53.92 4.59
C PHE A 6 60.08 -52.53 5.00
N PHE A 7 58.82 -52.33 5.21
CA PHE A 7 58.33 -51.21 6.04
C PHE A 7 57.89 -51.74 7.38
N ASN A 8 58.51 -51.18 8.41
CA ASN A 8 58.43 -51.61 9.81
C ASN A 8 57.11 -51.12 10.45
N LYS A 9 56.36 -52.04 11.07
CA LYS A 9 55.09 -51.80 11.77
C LYS A 9 55.11 -50.70 12.83
N SER A 10 56.28 -50.27 13.28
CA SER A 10 56.42 -49.23 14.31
C SER A 10 56.19 -47.79 13.81
N GLN A 11 56.24 -47.57 12.53
CA GLN A 11 55.99 -46.20 11.96
C GLN A 11 54.53 -45.85 11.80
N TRP A 12 53.65 -46.82 11.74
CA TRP A 12 52.19 -46.57 11.64
C TRP A 12 51.56 -46.18 12.97
N VAL A 13 52.16 -46.56 14.11
CA VAL A 13 51.65 -46.24 15.43
C VAL A 13 51.98 -44.80 15.86
N GLN A 14 53.02 -44.20 15.29
CA GLN A 14 53.35 -42.79 15.58
C GLN A 14 52.59 -41.75 14.71
N LEU A 15 52.10 -42.18 13.53
CA LEU A 15 51.29 -41.30 12.69
C LEU A 15 49.85 -41.20 13.19
N ALA A 16 49.35 -42.24 13.89
CA ALA A 16 47.99 -42.24 14.44
C ALA A 16 47.82 -41.41 15.73
N LYS A 17 48.92 -40.96 16.37
CA LYS A 17 48.88 -40.16 17.59
C LYS A 17 49.03 -38.66 17.40
N ARG A 18 49.10 -38.16 16.14
CA ARG A 18 49.16 -36.72 15.84
C ARG A 18 47.93 -36.15 15.16
N ILE A 19 46.86 -36.93 15.00
CA ILE A 19 45.58 -36.48 14.50
C ILE A 19 44.55 -36.56 15.61
N SER A 20 44.76 -35.82 16.66
CA SER A 20 43.78 -35.66 17.73
C SER A 20 44.00 -34.32 18.40
N ALA A 21 43.50 -33.28 17.83
CA ALA A 21 43.05 -32.00 18.46
C ALA A 21 42.92 -30.91 17.38
N VAL A 22 42.10 -31.17 16.33
CA VAL A 22 41.45 -30.05 15.63
C VAL A 22 40.09 -29.92 16.26
N THR A 23 40.00 -29.14 17.31
CA THR A 23 38.75 -28.63 17.84
C THR A 23 38.15 -27.76 16.74
N VAL A 24 37.21 -28.31 15.98
CA VAL A 24 36.35 -27.53 15.09
C VAL A 24 35.51 -26.63 16.00
N LEU A 25 36.01 -25.43 16.26
CA LEU A 25 35.20 -24.34 16.77
C LEU A 25 34.19 -24.04 15.65
N GLY A 26 33.05 -24.70 15.68
CA GLY A 26 31.90 -24.35 14.87
C GLY A 26 31.48 -22.94 15.27
N LEU A 27 31.97 -21.94 14.52
CA LEU A 27 31.32 -20.65 14.46
C LEU A 27 29.91 -20.90 13.92
N THR A 28 28.97 -21.15 14.82
CA THR A 28 27.55 -20.93 14.51
C THR A 28 27.42 -19.44 14.26
N ILE A 29 27.50 -19.05 12.99
CA ILE A 29 26.99 -17.77 12.52
C ILE A 29 25.50 -17.86 12.83
N ALA A 30 25.11 -17.37 14.00
CA ALA A 30 23.72 -17.09 14.31
C ALA A 30 23.31 -16.00 13.30
N ALA A 31 22.76 -16.42 12.16
CA ALA A 31 21.99 -15.51 11.33
C ALA A 31 20.99 -14.83 12.29
N PRO A 32 20.83 -13.51 12.22
CA PRO A 32 19.82 -12.85 13.02
C PRO A 32 18.50 -13.56 12.71
N ALA A 33 18.03 -14.37 13.64
CA ALA A 33 16.70 -14.93 13.59
C ALA A 33 15.79 -13.71 13.72
N TRP A 34 15.31 -13.20 12.58
CA TRP A 34 14.21 -12.26 12.53
C TRP A 34 13.08 -12.97 13.24
N ALA A 35 12.83 -12.55 14.48
CA ALA A 35 12.01 -13.34 15.39
C ALA A 35 10.59 -13.35 14.84
N ILE A 36 10.21 -14.48 14.25
CA ILE A 36 8.81 -14.85 14.01
C ILE A 36 8.09 -14.56 15.31
N ASP A 37 7.05 -13.74 15.27
CA ASP A 37 6.23 -13.51 16.47
C ASP A 37 5.24 -14.69 16.62
N PRO A 38 5.54 -15.71 17.44
CA PRO A 38 4.70 -16.89 17.56
C PRO A 38 3.41 -16.60 18.30
N THR A 39 3.26 -15.41 18.87
CA THR A 39 2.09 -15.03 19.68
C THR A 39 0.90 -14.62 18.81
N VAL A 40 1.12 -14.24 17.54
CA VAL A 40 0.04 -13.91 16.61
C VAL A 40 -0.76 -15.17 16.29
N LYS A 41 -2.01 -15.24 16.73
CA LYS A 41 -2.94 -16.35 16.46
C LYS A 41 -3.96 -16.02 15.37
N GLU A 42 -4.23 -14.75 15.17
CA GLU A 42 -5.10 -14.24 14.13
C GLU A 42 -4.52 -12.95 13.54
N LEU A 43 -4.67 -12.77 12.21
CA LEU A 43 -4.28 -11.55 11.50
C LEU A 43 -5.34 -11.22 10.45
N ARG A 44 -6.12 -10.19 10.70
CA ARG A 44 -7.21 -9.73 9.85
C ARG A 44 -6.77 -8.52 9.04
N ILE A 45 -6.71 -8.68 7.71
CA ILE A 45 -6.12 -7.71 6.79
C ILE A 45 -7.19 -7.09 5.92
N GLY A 46 -7.22 -5.75 5.87
CA GLY A 46 -8.05 -4.97 4.96
C GLY A 46 -7.26 -4.43 3.77
N PHE A 47 -7.74 -4.63 2.56
CA PHE A 47 -7.07 -4.16 1.35
C PHE A 47 -8.06 -3.70 0.28
N GLN A 48 -7.53 -3.07 -0.79
CA GLN A 48 -8.28 -2.59 -1.95
C GLN A 48 -7.69 -3.20 -3.22
N LYS A 49 -8.44 -3.18 -4.32
CA LYS A 49 -7.94 -3.59 -5.65
C LYS A 49 -6.64 -2.89 -6.08
N SER A 50 -6.38 -1.70 -5.54
CA SER A 50 -5.14 -0.93 -5.78
C SER A 50 -3.93 -1.41 -4.99
N SER A 51 -4.08 -2.36 -4.07
CA SER A 51 -3.06 -2.79 -3.10
C SER A 51 -2.17 -3.90 -3.67
N ILE A 52 -1.29 -3.56 -4.60
CA ILE A 52 -0.48 -4.53 -5.37
C ILE A 52 0.38 -5.40 -4.44
N ASN A 53 1.12 -4.79 -3.49
CA ASN A 53 1.99 -5.55 -2.60
C ASN A 53 1.20 -6.54 -1.73
N PHE A 54 0.00 -6.16 -1.25
CA PHE A 54 -0.86 -7.07 -0.50
C PHE A 54 -1.46 -8.18 -1.39
N ALA A 55 -1.80 -7.87 -2.64
CA ALA A 55 -2.31 -8.88 -3.57
C ALA A 55 -1.24 -9.95 -3.86
N ILE A 56 0.01 -9.54 -4.07
CA ILE A 56 1.14 -10.47 -4.28
C ILE A 56 1.50 -11.20 -2.99
N ALA A 57 1.51 -10.52 -1.84
CA ALA A 57 1.75 -11.17 -0.55
C ALA A 57 0.71 -12.26 -0.25
N LYS A 58 -0.57 -12.00 -0.55
CA LYS A 58 -1.66 -12.98 -0.47
C LYS A 58 -1.45 -14.17 -1.40
N GLN A 59 -1.16 -13.90 -2.68
CA GLN A 59 -0.96 -14.93 -3.69
C GLN A 59 0.20 -15.87 -3.32
N GLN A 60 1.30 -15.31 -2.83
CA GLN A 60 2.51 -16.06 -2.46
C GLN A 60 2.48 -16.57 -1.02
N LYS A 61 1.40 -16.33 -0.27
CA LYS A 61 1.25 -16.71 1.13
C LYS A 61 2.40 -16.21 2.02
N LEU A 62 2.87 -14.98 1.77
CA LEU A 62 4.05 -14.45 2.47
C LEU A 62 3.76 -14.19 3.95
N PHE A 63 2.55 -13.78 4.29
CA PHE A 63 2.20 -13.57 5.70
C PHE A 63 1.93 -14.89 6.42
N GLU A 64 1.41 -15.91 5.74
CA GLU A 64 1.27 -17.26 6.27
C GLU A 64 2.65 -17.88 6.57
N GLN A 65 3.67 -17.57 5.77
CA GLN A 65 5.06 -17.98 6.02
C GLN A 65 5.68 -17.24 7.21
N GLU A 66 5.39 -15.94 7.38
CA GLU A 66 5.91 -15.12 8.48
C GLU A 66 5.20 -15.43 9.79
N PHE A 67 3.91 -15.77 9.75
CA PHE A 67 3.07 -16.05 10.92
C PHE A 67 2.44 -17.43 10.81
N PRO A 68 3.23 -18.53 10.88
CA PRO A 68 2.76 -19.88 10.57
C PRO A 68 1.70 -20.40 11.56
N ASN A 69 1.58 -19.78 12.73
CA ASN A 69 0.59 -20.13 13.75
C ASN A 69 -0.66 -19.25 13.70
N ALA A 70 -0.71 -18.29 12.77
CA ALA A 70 -1.81 -17.35 12.67
C ALA A 70 -2.84 -17.80 11.63
N LYS A 71 -4.11 -17.68 11.98
CA LYS A 71 -5.19 -17.68 10.99
C LYS A 71 -5.21 -16.32 10.30
N ILE A 72 -4.85 -16.26 9.00
CA ILE A 72 -4.83 -15.03 8.23
C ILE A 72 -6.11 -14.90 7.42
N THR A 73 -6.79 -13.76 7.53
CA THR A 73 -7.97 -13.43 6.76
C THR A 73 -7.76 -12.16 5.95
N TRP A 74 -8.15 -12.20 4.68
CA TRP A 74 -8.00 -11.12 3.73
C TRP A 74 -9.38 -10.58 3.33
N ASN A 75 -9.63 -9.31 3.62
CA ASN A 75 -10.91 -8.65 3.39
C ASN A 75 -10.72 -7.53 2.37
N GLU A 76 -11.38 -7.65 1.22
CA GLU A 76 -11.37 -6.62 0.19
C GLU A 76 -12.46 -5.58 0.47
N PHE A 77 -12.09 -4.30 0.35
CA PHE A 77 -12.98 -3.15 0.53
C PHE A 77 -12.97 -2.27 -0.73
N PRO A 78 -14.09 -1.60 -1.03
CA PRO A 78 -14.18 -0.73 -2.20
C PRO A 78 -13.26 0.49 -2.13
N ALA A 79 -12.99 1.02 -0.92
CA ALA A 79 -12.13 2.18 -0.70
C ALA A 79 -11.59 2.24 0.74
N GLY A 80 -10.61 3.12 0.97
CA GLY A 80 -9.93 3.27 2.23
C GLY A 80 -10.80 3.65 3.43
N PRO A 81 -11.82 4.53 3.31
CA PRO A 81 -12.69 4.88 4.45
C PRO A 81 -13.30 3.67 5.13
N GLN A 82 -13.83 2.70 4.38
CA GLN A 82 -14.44 1.49 4.95
C GLN A 82 -13.40 0.58 5.65
N ILE A 83 -12.15 0.55 5.17
CA ILE A 83 -11.06 -0.14 5.87
C ILE A 83 -10.82 0.50 7.24
N LEU A 84 -10.81 1.84 7.30
CA LEU A 84 -10.57 2.57 8.56
C LEU A 84 -11.73 2.44 9.55
N GLU A 85 -12.96 2.32 9.06
CA GLU A 85 -14.12 1.98 9.89
C GLU A 85 -13.96 0.59 10.52
N ALA A 86 -13.63 -0.42 9.71
CA ALA A 86 -13.42 -1.79 10.17
C ALA A 86 -12.21 -1.90 11.14
N LEU A 87 -11.13 -1.17 10.88
CA LEU A 87 -9.97 -1.09 11.77
C LEU A 87 -10.34 -0.45 13.12
N ALA A 88 -11.15 0.62 13.09
CA ALA A 88 -11.54 1.36 14.28
C ALA A 88 -12.45 0.58 15.24
N VAL A 89 -13.22 -0.37 14.73
CA VAL A 89 -14.09 -1.24 15.55
C VAL A 89 -13.45 -2.59 15.87
N GLY A 90 -12.16 -2.77 15.55
CA GLY A 90 -11.42 -4.00 15.83
C GLY A 90 -11.78 -5.19 14.95
N SER A 91 -12.46 -4.97 13.80
CA SER A 91 -12.72 -6.02 12.81
C SER A 91 -11.51 -6.31 11.91
N LEU A 92 -10.52 -5.43 11.91
CA LEU A 92 -9.23 -5.59 11.23
C LEU A 92 -8.08 -5.29 12.20
N ASP A 93 -6.95 -5.93 11.97
CA ASP A 93 -5.69 -5.69 12.67
C ASP A 93 -4.78 -4.76 11.87
N VAL A 94 -4.76 -4.95 10.54
CA VAL A 94 -3.92 -4.20 9.61
C VAL A 94 -4.76 -3.81 8.38
N GLY A 95 -4.50 -2.61 7.86
CA GLY A 95 -5.14 -2.13 6.64
C GLY A 95 -4.19 -1.34 5.77
N VAL A 96 -4.48 -1.28 4.46
CA VAL A 96 -3.75 -0.45 3.51
C VAL A 96 -4.71 0.53 2.82
N THR A 97 -4.35 1.81 2.85
CA THR A 97 -5.17 2.88 2.26
C THR A 97 -4.31 3.91 1.53
N GLY A 98 -4.95 4.85 0.86
CA GLY A 98 -4.28 6.07 0.42
C GLY A 98 -4.07 7.07 1.58
N ASP A 99 -3.67 8.29 1.22
CA ASP A 99 -3.29 9.36 2.16
C ASP A 99 -4.47 9.96 2.96
N THR A 100 -5.60 10.11 2.35
CA THR A 100 -6.73 10.86 2.93
C THR A 100 -7.56 10.08 3.98
N PRO A 101 -7.85 8.77 3.82
CA PRO A 101 -8.69 8.05 4.78
C PRO A 101 -8.19 8.13 6.22
N PRO A 102 -6.88 7.98 6.54
CA PRO A 102 -6.40 8.08 7.91
C PRO A 102 -6.64 9.45 8.55
N VAL A 103 -6.58 10.53 7.76
CA VAL A 103 -6.86 11.89 8.23
C VAL A 103 -8.32 12.02 8.68
N TYR A 104 -9.25 11.48 7.90
CA TYR A 104 -10.67 11.45 8.27
C TYR A 104 -10.91 10.62 9.53
N ALA A 105 -10.30 9.45 9.62
CA ALA A 105 -10.44 8.58 10.78
C ALA A 105 -9.93 9.26 12.07
N GLN A 106 -8.76 9.91 12.03
CA GLN A 106 -8.21 10.65 13.15
C GLN A 106 -9.08 11.85 13.53
N ALA A 107 -9.58 12.61 12.55
CA ALA A 107 -10.47 13.75 12.80
C ALA A 107 -11.81 13.32 13.45
N ALA A 108 -12.28 12.11 13.15
CA ALA A 108 -13.41 11.46 13.78
C ALA A 108 -13.08 10.83 15.16
N GLY A 109 -11.85 11.04 15.68
CA GLY A 109 -11.42 10.50 16.98
C GLY A 109 -11.06 9.01 16.96
N LYS A 110 -10.93 8.38 15.77
CA LYS A 110 -10.55 6.98 15.67
C LYS A 110 -9.04 6.82 15.89
N ARG A 111 -8.67 5.81 16.68
CA ARG A 111 -7.28 5.51 16.97
C ARG A 111 -6.73 4.52 15.95
N LEU A 112 -5.55 4.83 15.39
CA LEU A 112 -4.81 4.01 14.44
C LEU A 112 -3.33 4.38 14.52
N TYR A 113 -2.47 3.52 13.97
CA TYR A 113 -1.06 3.82 13.79
C TYR A 113 -0.65 3.69 12.32
N TYR A 114 0.07 4.69 11.81
CA TYR A 114 0.82 4.57 10.56
C TYR A 114 2.06 3.72 10.83
N ILE A 115 2.14 2.54 10.25
CA ILE A 115 3.28 1.63 10.44
C ILE A 115 4.30 1.70 9.31
N ALA A 116 3.86 2.03 8.09
CA ALA A 116 4.73 2.22 6.92
C ALA A 116 4.00 3.01 5.83
N TYR A 117 4.78 3.46 4.83
CA TYR A 117 4.27 4.08 3.61
C TYR A 117 4.98 3.56 2.37
N GLU A 118 4.33 3.65 1.19
CA GLU A 118 4.96 3.52 -0.13
C GLU A 118 5.15 4.89 -0.77
N ALA A 119 6.12 4.99 -1.68
CA ALA A 119 6.43 6.22 -2.41
C ALA A 119 5.21 6.85 -3.09
N ALA A 120 5.27 8.17 -3.25
CA ALA A 120 4.24 8.95 -3.94
C ALA A 120 4.01 8.44 -5.36
N LYS A 121 2.72 8.34 -5.76
CA LYS A 121 2.30 7.89 -7.09
C LYS A 121 1.27 8.84 -7.72
N PRO A 122 1.63 10.10 -7.95
CA PRO A 122 0.70 11.13 -8.42
C PRO A 122 0.10 10.83 -9.79
N LEU A 123 0.76 10.02 -10.63
CA LEU A 123 0.26 9.60 -11.93
C LEU A 123 -0.78 8.47 -11.86
N ALA A 124 -0.96 7.85 -10.71
CA ALA A 124 -1.95 6.80 -10.48
C ALA A 124 -3.32 7.32 -10.03
N SER A 125 -3.55 8.63 -10.11
CA SER A 125 -4.84 9.25 -9.85
C SER A 125 -5.10 10.41 -10.82
N ALA A 126 -6.37 10.66 -11.15
CA ALA A 126 -6.77 11.68 -12.11
C ALA A 126 -8.19 12.19 -11.86
N ILE A 127 -8.47 13.36 -12.44
CA ILE A 127 -9.83 13.83 -12.73
C ILE A 127 -10.09 13.51 -14.20
N LEU A 128 -11.10 12.70 -14.43
CA LEU A 128 -11.49 12.20 -15.74
C LEU A 128 -12.75 12.92 -16.24
N VAL A 129 -12.84 13.06 -17.54
CA VAL A 129 -14.02 13.56 -18.22
C VAL A 129 -14.38 12.63 -19.39
N PRO A 130 -15.64 12.58 -19.83
CA PRO A 130 -16.02 11.81 -21.01
C PRO A 130 -15.19 12.20 -22.26
N LYS A 131 -15.02 11.26 -23.19
CA LYS A 131 -14.25 11.49 -24.44
C LYS A 131 -14.60 12.79 -25.13
N ASN A 132 -15.90 13.06 -25.30
CA ASN A 132 -16.43 14.22 -26.04
C ASN A 132 -16.74 15.43 -25.15
N SER A 133 -16.27 15.43 -23.89
CA SER A 133 -16.47 16.52 -22.95
C SER A 133 -15.82 17.82 -23.43
N GLN A 134 -16.52 18.93 -23.25
CA GLN A 134 -16.01 20.28 -23.55
C GLN A 134 -15.10 20.82 -22.44
N LEU A 135 -14.97 20.12 -21.29
CA LEU A 135 -14.07 20.51 -20.20
C LEU A 135 -12.62 20.29 -20.64
N LYS A 136 -11.82 21.35 -20.72
CA LYS A 136 -10.42 21.31 -21.20
C LYS A 136 -9.40 21.67 -20.11
N GLN A 137 -9.83 22.37 -19.07
CA GLN A 137 -8.97 22.85 -17.98
C GLN A 137 -9.72 22.81 -16.64
N LEU A 138 -8.99 22.92 -15.52
CA LEU A 138 -9.58 22.83 -14.18
C LEU A 138 -10.64 23.90 -13.90
N LYS A 139 -10.53 25.10 -14.48
CA LYS A 139 -11.54 26.16 -14.32
C LYS A 139 -12.92 25.76 -14.87
N ASP A 140 -12.96 24.87 -15.83
CA ASP A 140 -14.20 24.39 -16.44
C ASP A 140 -15.01 23.48 -15.51
N LEU A 141 -14.45 23.10 -14.35
CA LEU A 141 -15.15 22.35 -13.30
C LEU A 141 -16.22 23.18 -12.57
N LYS A 142 -16.23 24.51 -12.75
CA LYS A 142 -17.24 25.38 -12.14
C LYS A 142 -18.65 24.96 -12.55
N GLY A 143 -19.54 24.77 -11.58
CA GLY A 143 -20.92 24.34 -11.78
C GLY A 143 -21.09 22.87 -12.17
N LYS A 144 -20.03 22.05 -12.17
CA LYS A 144 -20.08 20.65 -12.64
C LYS A 144 -20.34 19.66 -11.52
N ARG A 145 -21.00 18.55 -11.87
CA ARG A 145 -21.22 17.38 -11.01
C ARG A 145 -19.99 16.47 -11.13
N ILE A 146 -19.32 16.23 -10.03
CA ILE A 146 -18.06 15.48 -10.02
C ILE A 146 -18.20 14.28 -9.10
N ALA A 147 -18.15 13.06 -9.65
CA ALA A 147 -18.18 11.84 -8.86
C ALA A 147 -16.86 11.62 -8.13
N LEU A 148 -16.93 11.18 -6.90
CA LEU A 148 -15.79 10.77 -6.07
C LEU A 148 -16.21 10.03 -4.82
N GLN A 149 -15.29 9.27 -4.21
CA GLN A 149 -15.50 8.68 -2.89
C GLN A 149 -15.13 9.68 -1.79
N LYS A 150 -16.09 10.02 -0.91
CA LYS A 150 -15.85 10.91 0.23
C LYS A 150 -14.76 10.33 1.15
N GLY A 151 -13.81 11.17 1.55
CA GLY A 151 -12.73 10.78 2.47
C GLY A 151 -11.62 9.92 1.84
N SER A 152 -11.63 9.68 0.52
CA SER A 152 -10.57 8.98 -0.20
C SER A 152 -9.50 9.95 -0.73
N SER A 153 -8.40 9.42 -1.27
CA SER A 153 -7.34 10.23 -1.92
C SER A 153 -7.86 11.04 -3.11
N SER A 154 -8.92 10.58 -3.79
CA SER A 154 -9.55 11.37 -4.86
C SER A 154 -10.28 12.61 -4.32
N HIS A 155 -10.71 12.59 -3.05
CA HIS A 155 -11.28 13.77 -2.42
C HIS A 155 -10.20 14.86 -2.23
N TYR A 156 -9.02 14.50 -1.74
CA TYR A 156 -7.90 15.44 -1.64
C TYR A 156 -7.44 15.94 -3.00
N LEU A 157 -7.32 15.04 -3.98
CA LEU A 157 -7.01 15.41 -5.37
C LEU A 157 -7.98 16.46 -5.91
N LEU A 158 -9.29 16.28 -5.73
CA LEU A 158 -10.29 17.22 -6.20
C LEU A 158 -10.25 18.56 -5.45
N VAL A 159 -10.07 18.56 -4.14
CA VAL A 159 -9.87 19.79 -3.35
C VAL A 159 -8.69 20.60 -3.87
N GLN A 160 -7.56 19.95 -4.12
CA GLN A 160 -6.38 20.60 -4.66
C GLN A 160 -6.58 21.12 -6.09
N ALA A 161 -7.31 20.38 -6.91
CA ALA A 161 -7.65 20.82 -8.28
C ALA A 161 -8.54 22.07 -8.30
N VAL A 162 -9.59 22.10 -7.45
CA VAL A 162 -10.50 23.24 -7.27
C VAL A 162 -9.72 24.46 -6.79
N ARG A 163 -8.87 24.31 -5.76
CA ARG A 163 -8.01 25.39 -5.25
C ARG A 163 -7.05 25.91 -6.34
N LYS A 164 -6.40 25.03 -7.08
CA LYS A 164 -5.47 25.41 -8.17
C LYS A 164 -6.18 26.14 -9.30
N ALA A 165 -7.46 25.83 -9.52
CA ALA A 165 -8.31 26.53 -10.50
C ALA A 165 -8.74 27.93 -10.04
N GLY A 166 -8.48 28.32 -8.80
CA GLY A 166 -8.99 29.54 -8.17
C GLY A 166 -10.50 29.49 -7.89
N LEU A 167 -11.04 28.27 -7.73
CA LEU A 167 -12.44 28.02 -7.38
C LEU A 167 -12.62 27.74 -5.89
N ASN A 168 -13.81 27.99 -5.38
CA ASN A 168 -14.24 27.53 -4.05
C ASN A 168 -14.85 26.14 -4.16
N TRP A 169 -14.87 25.38 -3.05
CA TRP A 169 -15.51 24.07 -3.01
C TRP A 169 -17.00 24.14 -3.36
N SER A 170 -17.67 25.22 -2.99
CA SER A 170 -19.08 25.51 -3.33
C SER A 170 -19.35 25.80 -4.81
N ASP A 171 -18.29 26.05 -5.61
CA ASP A 171 -18.42 26.25 -7.06
C ASP A 171 -18.62 24.94 -7.84
N ILE A 172 -18.52 23.77 -7.18
CA ILE A 172 -18.73 22.46 -7.78
C ILE A 172 -19.83 21.69 -7.03
N THR A 173 -20.35 20.64 -7.66
CA THR A 173 -21.31 19.71 -7.03
C THR A 173 -20.65 18.34 -6.87
N PRO A 174 -20.07 17.99 -5.69
CA PRO A 174 -19.51 16.67 -5.46
C PRO A 174 -20.63 15.64 -5.33
N ILE A 175 -20.51 14.53 -6.07
CA ILE A 175 -21.42 13.39 -6.02
C ILE A 175 -20.69 12.24 -5.34
N TRP A 176 -21.10 11.92 -4.12
CA TRP A 176 -20.47 10.95 -3.24
C TRP A 176 -20.87 9.53 -3.62
N LEU A 177 -20.00 8.80 -4.29
CA LEU A 177 -20.23 7.45 -4.79
C LEU A 177 -19.03 6.53 -4.50
N THR A 178 -19.29 5.25 -4.37
CA THR A 178 -18.22 4.24 -4.40
C THR A 178 -17.54 4.23 -5.78
N PRO A 179 -16.32 3.73 -5.92
CA PRO A 179 -15.67 3.69 -7.24
C PRO A 179 -16.48 2.98 -8.32
N ALA A 180 -17.17 1.88 -7.98
CA ALA A 180 -18.00 1.13 -8.94
C ALA A 180 -19.25 1.94 -9.37
N ASP A 181 -19.96 2.53 -8.41
CA ASP A 181 -21.14 3.37 -8.68
C ASP A 181 -20.76 4.63 -9.45
N ALA A 182 -19.60 5.24 -9.10
CA ALA A 182 -19.07 6.40 -9.80
C ALA A 182 -18.75 6.07 -11.27
N ARG A 183 -18.18 4.89 -11.56
CA ARG A 183 -17.97 4.42 -12.94
C ARG A 183 -19.28 4.32 -13.70
N ALA A 184 -20.28 3.69 -13.09
CA ALA A 184 -21.60 3.55 -13.71
C ALA A 184 -22.28 4.90 -13.98
N ALA A 185 -22.21 5.84 -13.01
CA ALA A 185 -22.74 7.20 -13.18
C ALA A 185 -21.98 7.98 -14.29
N PHE A 186 -20.67 7.82 -14.36
CA PHE A 186 -19.82 8.44 -15.37
C PHE A 186 -20.14 7.93 -16.78
N GLN A 187 -20.28 6.61 -16.97
CA GLN A 187 -20.64 5.99 -18.24
C GLN A 187 -22.01 6.43 -18.74
N LYS A 188 -22.97 6.63 -17.82
CA LYS A 188 -24.34 7.09 -18.13
C LYS A 188 -24.44 8.60 -18.34
N GLY A 189 -23.36 9.37 -18.18
CA GLY A 189 -23.40 10.84 -18.24
C GLY A 189 -24.14 11.51 -17.08
N ALA A 190 -24.41 10.79 -15.99
CA ALA A 190 -25.04 11.32 -14.79
C ALA A 190 -24.13 12.29 -14.02
N VAL A 191 -22.84 12.28 -14.30
CA VAL A 191 -21.83 13.20 -13.78
C VAL A 191 -20.96 13.73 -14.91
N ASP A 192 -20.41 14.92 -14.73
CA ASP A 192 -19.64 15.63 -15.75
C ASP A 192 -18.14 15.30 -15.70
N ALA A 193 -17.65 14.88 -14.52
CA ALA A 193 -16.29 14.45 -14.27
C ALA A 193 -16.25 13.40 -13.16
N TRP A 194 -15.10 12.71 -13.08
CA TRP A 194 -14.85 11.69 -12.07
C TRP A 194 -13.42 11.78 -11.52
N ALA A 195 -13.26 12.03 -10.22
CA ALA A 195 -11.98 11.99 -9.54
C ALA A 195 -11.73 10.58 -8.97
N ILE A 196 -10.66 9.91 -9.44
CA ILE A 196 -10.43 8.48 -9.19
C ILE A 196 -8.95 8.11 -9.22
N TRP A 197 -8.65 6.91 -8.74
CA TRP A 197 -7.32 6.28 -8.74
C TRP A 197 -7.33 4.93 -9.50
N ASP A 198 -6.13 4.40 -9.78
CA ASP A 198 -5.97 3.08 -10.38
C ASP A 198 -6.44 1.95 -9.42
N PRO A 199 -6.96 0.84 -9.96
CA PRO A 199 -7.06 0.50 -11.39
C PRO A 199 -8.27 1.09 -12.12
N TYR A 200 -9.22 1.71 -11.43
CA TYR A 200 -10.42 2.30 -12.03
C TYR A 200 -10.07 3.38 -13.07
N PHE A 201 -9.01 4.16 -12.81
CA PHE A 201 -8.51 5.15 -13.75
C PHE A 201 -8.04 4.49 -15.06
N ALA A 202 -7.24 3.43 -14.98
CA ALA A 202 -6.78 2.70 -16.17
C ALA A 202 -7.96 2.08 -16.94
N SER A 203 -8.93 1.46 -16.22
CA SER A 203 -10.15 0.93 -16.84
C SER A 203 -10.94 2.00 -17.58
N ALA A 204 -11.17 3.15 -16.94
CA ALA A 204 -11.91 4.24 -17.58
C ALA A 204 -11.23 4.78 -18.84
N GLN A 205 -9.89 4.88 -18.83
CA GLN A 205 -9.14 5.31 -20.02
C GLN A 205 -9.23 4.32 -21.18
N LEU A 206 -9.02 3.04 -20.91
CA LEU A 206 -8.89 2.02 -21.95
C LEU A 206 -10.24 1.46 -22.40
N GLU A 207 -11.20 1.35 -21.49
CA GLU A 207 -12.46 0.69 -21.75
C GLU A 207 -13.60 1.69 -22.00
N ASP A 208 -13.60 2.82 -21.29
CA ASP A 208 -14.64 3.84 -21.37
C ASP A 208 -14.17 5.06 -22.19
N GLN A 209 -12.95 5.03 -22.74
CA GLN A 209 -12.33 6.12 -23.53
C GLN A 209 -12.33 7.47 -22.79
N ALA A 210 -12.26 7.43 -21.46
CA ALA A 210 -12.24 8.64 -20.65
C ALA A 210 -10.96 9.45 -20.92
N ARG A 211 -11.11 10.77 -21.01
CA ARG A 211 -10.01 11.70 -21.17
C ARG A 211 -9.55 12.22 -19.80
N VAL A 212 -8.25 12.34 -19.62
CA VAL A 212 -7.66 12.95 -18.42
C VAL A 212 -7.79 14.47 -18.53
N LEU A 213 -8.53 15.09 -17.61
CA LEU A 213 -8.57 16.54 -17.44
C LEU A 213 -7.34 17.02 -16.67
N ALA A 214 -7.00 16.32 -15.57
CA ALA A 214 -5.79 16.55 -14.80
C ALA A 214 -5.36 15.25 -14.08
N SER A 215 -4.07 14.96 -14.03
CA SER A 215 -3.51 13.92 -13.16
C SER A 215 -3.20 14.47 -11.78
N GLY A 216 -2.82 13.59 -10.84
CA GLY A 216 -2.36 14.01 -9.51
C GLY A 216 -1.05 14.79 -9.52
N LYS A 217 -0.31 14.85 -10.65
CA LYS A 217 0.98 15.56 -10.73
C LYS A 217 0.82 17.04 -10.39
N GLY A 218 1.54 17.47 -9.32
CA GLY A 218 1.46 18.85 -8.83
C GLY A 218 0.14 19.21 -8.13
N LEU A 219 -0.67 18.19 -7.78
CA LEU A 219 -1.93 18.31 -7.02
C LEU A 219 -1.92 17.45 -5.76
N SER A 220 -1.62 16.16 -5.87
CA SER A 220 -1.66 15.21 -4.77
C SER A 220 -0.53 14.19 -4.89
N PRO A 221 0.22 13.91 -3.82
CA PRO A 221 1.25 12.88 -3.83
C PRO A 221 0.67 11.48 -4.01
N ASN A 222 -0.54 11.25 -3.54
CA ASN A 222 -1.22 9.95 -3.59
C ASN A 222 -0.35 8.83 -2.98
N TYR A 223 0.10 9.01 -1.73
CA TYR A 223 0.81 7.99 -0.96
C TYR A 223 -0.06 6.77 -0.68
N THR A 224 0.58 5.63 -0.47
CA THR A 224 -0.04 4.48 0.20
C THR A 224 0.45 4.43 1.65
N PHE A 225 -0.45 4.21 2.59
CA PHE A 225 -0.12 3.98 3.99
C PHE A 225 -0.59 2.60 4.44
N TYR A 226 0.28 1.92 5.18
CA TYR A 226 -0.03 0.73 5.95
C TYR A 226 -0.34 1.15 7.38
N LEU A 227 -1.46 0.67 7.89
CA LEU A 227 -2.05 1.11 9.14
C LEU A 227 -2.34 -0.11 10.01
N ALA A 228 -2.19 0.04 11.32
CA ALA A 228 -2.51 -1.02 12.26
C ALA A 228 -3.39 -0.51 13.41
N ALA A 229 -4.20 -1.42 13.93
CA ALA A 229 -5.02 -1.18 15.12
C ALA A 229 -4.11 -1.04 16.36
N PRO A 230 -4.42 -0.12 17.30
CA PRO A 230 -3.62 0.08 18.50
C PRO A 230 -3.46 -1.19 19.34
N ASP A 231 -4.53 -1.98 19.46
CA ASP A 231 -4.52 -3.20 20.27
C ASP A 231 -3.64 -4.28 19.64
N PHE A 232 -3.64 -4.41 18.31
CA PHE A 232 -2.73 -5.30 17.62
C PHE A 232 -1.26 -4.93 17.87
N ILE A 233 -0.90 -3.66 17.75
CA ILE A 233 0.47 -3.18 18.01
C ILE A 233 0.87 -3.40 19.48
N LYS A 234 -0.06 -3.15 20.41
CA LYS A 234 0.19 -3.35 21.84
C LYS A 234 0.46 -4.81 22.18
N GLN A 235 -0.30 -5.74 21.58
CA GLN A 235 -0.18 -7.18 21.82
C GLN A 235 0.99 -7.80 21.04
N HIS A 236 1.26 -7.32 19.83
CA HIS A 236 2.21 -7.91 18.89
C HIS A 236 3.19 -6.87 18.30
N PRO A 237 3.96 -6.14 19.11
CA PRO A 237 4.83 -5.07 18.61
C PRO A 237 5.90 -5.56 17.62
N LYS A 238 6.34 -6.81 17.74
CA LYS A 238 7.31 -7.43 16.83
C LYS A 238 6.72 -7.82 15.49
N ALA A 239 5.42 -8.08 15.43
CA ALA A 239 4.73 -8.46 14.20
C ALA A 239 4.81 -7.39 13.11
N VAL A 240 4.87 -6.09 13.49
CA VAL A 240 4.95 -4.97 12.53
C VAL A 240 6.20 -5.08 11.65
N SER A 241 7.35 -5.45 12.20
CA SER A 241 8.58 -5.64 11.42
C SER A 241 8.44 -6.80 10.43
N GLY A 242 7.81 -7.91 10.85
CA GLY A 242 7.51 -9.04 9.98
C GLY A 242 6.57 -8.66 8.83
N LEU A 243 5.51 -7.89 9.12
CA LEU A 243 4.60 -7.37 8.09
C LEU A 243 5.35 -6.53 7.06
N ILE A 244 6.15 -5.55 7.49
CA ILE A 244 6.93 -4.67 6.59
C ILE A 244 7.92 -5.50 5.75
N LYS A 245 8.58 -6.49 6.35
CA LYS A 245 9.49 -7.40 5.66
C LYS A 245 8.77 -8.12 4.52
N GLN A 246 7.59 -8.70 4.76
CA GLN A 246 6.85 -9.45 3.75
C GLN A 246 6.24 -8.54 2.67
N ILE A 247 5.81 -7.33 3.01
CA ILE A 247 5.41 -6.31 2.04
C ILE A 247 6.59 -5.99 1.10
N ASN A 248 7.79 -5.83 1.65
CA ASN A 248 8.99 -5.55 0.87
C ASN A 248 9.46 -6.75 0.03
N GLN A 249 9.22 -7.97 0.48
CA GLN A 249 9.44 -9.17 -0.32
C GLN A 249 8.49 -9.21 -1.52
N ALA A 250 7.21 -8.90 -1.31
CA ALA A 250 6.25 -8.75 -2.40
C ALA A 250 6.68 -7.66 -3.40
N ASP A 251 7.13 -6.49 -2.92
CA ASP A 251 7.62 -5.42 -3.79
C ASP A 251 8.83 -5.86 -4.64
N LYS A 252 9.81 -6.54 -4.05
CA LYS A 252 10.96 -7.08 -4.78
C LYS A 252 10.54 -8.02 -5.90
N TRP A 253 9.57 -8.89 -5.62
CA TRP A 253 9.03 -9.80 -6.63
C TRP A 253 8.34 -9.02 -7.77
N VAL A 254 7.50 -8.03 -7.44
CA VAL A 254 6.82 -7.15 -8.40
C VAL A 254 7.81 -6.43 -9.31
N GLN A 255 8.96 -5.99 -8.79
CA GLN A 255 9.97 -5.28 -9.58
C GLN A 255 10.57 -6.15 -10.68
N SER A 256 10.79 -7.44 -10.42
CA SER A 256 11.40 -8.39 -11.35
C SER A 256 10.39 -9.18 -12.19
N HIS A 257 9.10 -9.23 -11.81
CA HIS A 257 8.06 -10.05 -12.44
C HIS A 257 6.82 -9.23 -12.83
N GLN A 258 7.01 -8.21 -13.66
CA GLN A 258 5.94 -7.24 -13.95
C GLN A 258 4.80 -7.84 -14.78
N ALA A 259 5.13 -8.68 -15.77
CA ALA A 259 4.12 -9.34 -16.59
C ALA A 259 3.28 -10.32 -15.77
N GLU A 260 3.93 -11.10 -14.92
CA GLU A 260 3.28 -12.04 -14.01
C GLU A 260 2.45 -11.28 -12.96
N THR A 261 2.96 -10.12 -12.47
CA THR A 261 2.19 -9.24 -11.57
C THR A 261 0.92 -8.75 -12.27
N ALA A 262 1.01 -8.25 -13.49
CA ALA A 262 -0.13 -7.76 -14.25
C ALA A 262 -1.16 -8.88 -14.48
N SER A 263 -0.70 -10.09 -14.82
CA SER A 263 -1.54 -11.27 -14.95
C SER A 263 -2.25 -11.63 -13.65
N ALA A 264 -1.51 -11.71 -12.54
CA ALA A 264 -2.04 -12.04 -11.22
C ALA A 264 -3.08 -11.02 -10.73
N ILE A 265 -2.80 -9.73 -10.91
CA ILE A 265 -3.74 -8.66 -10.59
C ILE A 265 -4.98 -8.75 -11.50
N GLY A 266 -4.80 -8.99 -12.80
CA GLY A 266 -5.91 -9.18 -13.73
C GLY A 266 -6.85 -10.31 -13.30
N GLN A 267 -6.28 -11.46 -12.95
CA GLN A 267 -7.04 -12.63 -12.49
C GLN A 267 -7.79 -12.37 -11.18
N SER A 268 -7.12 -11.75 -10.19
CA SER A 268 -7.71 -11.50 -8.87
C SER A 268 -8.76 -10.38 -8.85
N THR A 269 -8.68 -9.42 -9.77
CA THR A 269 -9.54 -8.23 -9.80
C THR A 269 -10.56 -8.20 -10.94
N GLY A 270 -10.46 -9.13 -11.90
CA GLY A 270 -11.27 -9.16 -13.11
C GLY A 270 -10.88 -8.07 -14.14
N LEU A 271 -9.69 -7.51 -14.06
CA LEU A 271 -9.21 -6.51 -15.01
C LEU A 271 -8.75 -7.15 -16.33
N LYS A 272 -8.97 -6.43 -17.44
CA LYS A 272 -8.42 -6.83 -18.74
C LYS A 272 -6.88 -6.70 -18.73
N PRO A 273 -6.14 -7.52 -19.50
CA PRO A 273 -4.68 -7.51 -19.52
C PRO A 273 -4.09 -6.10 -19.75
N ALA A 274 -4.55 -5.36 -20.75
CA ALA A 274 -4.07 -4.00 -21.03
C ALA A 274 -4.30 -3.03 -19.86
N THR A 275 -5.41 -3.20 -19.13
CA THR A 275 -5.73 -2.40 -17.94
C THR A 275 -4.79 -2.72 -16.79
N SER A 276 -4.53 -4.00 -16.54
CA SER A 276 -3.56 -4.44 -15.52
C SER A 276 -2.15 -3.95 -15.84
N ASP A 277 -1.72 -4.06 -17.10
CA ASP A 277 -0.41 -3.56 -17.55
C ASP A 277 -0.27 -2.05 -17.32
N LEU A 278 -1.28 -1.26 -17.69
CA LEU A 278 -1.25 0.19 -17.50
C LEU A 278 -1.22 0.56 -16.01
N PHE A 279 -1.99 -0.14 -15.19
CA PHE A 279 -1.99 0.03 -13.74
C PHE A 279 -0.60 -0.24 -13.14
N ILE A 280 0.03 -1.37 -13.50
CA ILE A 280 1.37 -1.72 -13.00
C ILE A 280 2.43 -0.73 -13.49
N LYS A 281 2.35 -0.26 -14.74
CA LYS A 281 3.29 0.74 -15.30
C LYS A 281 3.28 2.08 -14.57
N ARG A 282 2.15 2.49 -13.96
CA ARG A 282 2.05 3.75 -13.21
C ARG A 282 2.59 3.67 -11.80
N ARG A 283 2.89 2.47 -11.32
CA ARG A 283 3.46 2.28 -9.99
C ARG A 283 4.91 2.75 -9.96
N PRO A 284 5.35 3.51 -8.93
CA PRO A 284 6.76 3.81 -8.71
C PRO A 284 7.58 2.53 -8.54
N ARG A 285 8.87 2.60 -8.87
CA ARG A 285 9.80 1.48 -8.70
C ARG A 285 11.10 1.99 -8.10
N PRO A 286 11.45 1.53 -6.90
CA PRO A 286 10.72 0.63 -6.01
C PRO A 286 9.46 1.27 -5.41
N SER A 287 8.57 0.44 -4.87
CA SER A 287 7.42 0.85 -4.03
C SER A 287 7.49 0.13 -2.69
N SER A 288 8.67 0.05 -2.14
CA SER A 288 8.93 -0.60 -0.86
C SER A 288 8.26 0.16 0.28
N ALA A 289 7.75 -0.60 1.23
CA ALA A 289 7.23 -0.05 2.47
C ALA A 289 8.38 0.41 3.36
N ALA A 290 8.32 1.65 3.82
CA ALA A 290 9.31 2.25 4.71
C ALA A 290 8.63 2.92 5.91
N PRO A 291 9.30 3.04 7.07
CA PRO A 291 8.85 3.88 8.17
C PRO A 291 8.66 5.32 7.71
N LEU A 292 7.63 6.00 8.25
CA LEU A 292 7.36 7.40 7.88
C LEU A 292 8.53 8.30 8.26
N ASN A 293 9.06 9.03 7.29
CA ASN A 293 10.08 10.05 7.50
C ASN A 293 9.45 11.44 7.72
N SER A 294 10.26 12.41 8.11
CA SER A 294 9.81 13.78 8.40
C SER A 294 9.12 14.46 7.21
N LYS A 295 9.57 14.21 5.99
CA LYS A 295 8.95 14.75 4.77
C LYS A 295 7.52 14.22 4.60
N VAL A 296 7.34 12.90 4.68
CA VAL A 296 6.02 12.26 4.52
C VAL A 296 5.07 12.69 5.63
N ILE A 297 5.56 12.78 6.88
CA ILE A 297 4.76 13.29 8.00
C ILE A 297 4.31 14.73 7.74
N ALA A 298 5.20 15.59 7.25
CA ALA A 298 4.88 16.99 6.96
C ALA A 298 3.87 17.13 5.81
N GLU A 299 4.02 16.35 4.73
CA GLU A 299 3.07 16.36 3.60
C GLU A 299 1.70 15.81 4.01
N GLN A 300 1.66 14.78 4.85
CA GLN A 300 0.42 14.25 5.41
C GLN A 300 -0.25 15.23 6.38
N GLN A 301 0.55 15.98 7.18
CA GLN A 301 0.06 17.05 8.02
C GLN A 301 -0.53 18.19 7.18
N GLN A 302 0.14 18.58 6.10
CA GLN A 302 -0.37 19.60 5.17
C GLN A 302 -1.74 19.22 4.58
N LEU A 303 -1.96 17.95 4.25
CA LEU A 303 -3.27 17.47 3.83
C LEU A 303 -4.33 17.70 4.93
N ALA A 304 -4.02 17.34 6.17
CA ALA A 304 -4.91 17.53 7.31
C ALA A 304 -5.21 19.01 7.55
N ASP A 305 -4.21 19.87 7.48
CA ASP A 305 -4.35 21.32 7.68
C ASP A 305 -5.22 21.96 6.60
N ILE A 306 -5.04 21.56 5.33
CA ILE A 306 -5.90 22.00 4.23
C ILE A 306 -7.35 21.57 4.45
N PHE A 307 -7.58 20.36 4.90
CA PHE A 307 -8.93 19.87 5.17
C PHE A 307 -9.59 20.60 6.35
N THR A 308 -8.81 20.95 7.37
CA THR A 308 -9.29 21.80 8.48
C THR A 308 -9.63 23.21 7.98
N GLN A 309 -8.74 23.83 7.20
CA GLN A 309 -8.96 25.18 6.63
C GLN A 309 -10.18 25.26 5.73
N GLN A 310 -10.47 24.16 4.99
CA GLN A 310 -11.63 24.08 4.11
C GLN A 310 -12.92 23.63 4.83
N GLY A 311 -12.87 23.43 6.16
CA GLY A 311 -14.03 22.94 6.94
C GLY A 311 -14.46 21.50 6.59
N ILE A 312 -13.59 20.74 5.92
CA ILE A 312 -13.86 19.36 5.49
C ILE A 312 -13.75 18.41 6.69
N ILE A 313 -12.82 18.67 7.59
CA ILE A 313 -12.74 18.02 8.90
C ILE A 313 -12.98 19.04 10.01
N PRO A 314 -13.63 18.63 11.12
CA PRO A 314 -14.16 19.58 12.11
C PRO A 314 -13.11 20.21 13.03
N LYS A 315 -11.92 19.61 13.13
CA LYS A 315 -10.85 20.06 14.05
C LYS A 315 -9.47 19.67 13.54
N PRO A 316 -8.42 20.43 13.93
CA PRO A 316 -7.05 20.07 13.65
C PRO A 316 -6.67 18.72 14.26
N ILE A 317 -5.78 18.00 13.60
CA ILE A 317 -5.20 16.75 14.08
C ILE A 317 -3.68 16.81 13.95
N SER A 318 -2.98 15.95 14.71
CA SER A 318 -1.53 15.79 14.61
C SER A 318 -1.20 14.40 14.04
N ILE A 319 -0.66 14.38 12.83
CA ILE A 319 -0.24 13.14 12.17
C ILE A 319 0.87 12.44 12.98
N LYS A 320 1.81 13.22 13.51
CA LYS A 320 2.94 12.69 14.29
C LYS A 320 2.53 11.82 15.47
N GLN A 321 1.38 12.14 16.11
CA GLN A 321 0.88 11.36 17.25
C GLN A 321 0.40 9.96 16.88
N ALA A 322 0.08 9.73 15.61
CA ALA A 322 -0.37 8.45 15.10
C ALA A 322 0.73 7.66 14.36
N VAL A 323 1.97 8.16 14.33
CA VAL A 323 3.08 7.43 13.72
C VAL A 323 3.63 6.42 14.73
N TRP A 324 3.65 5.16 14.31
CA TRP A 324 4.30 4.11 15.08
C TRP A 324 5.82 4.21 14.95
N ILE A 325 6.50 4.10 16.08
CA ILE A 325 7.96 4.08 16.15
C ILE A 325 8.36 2.74 16.78
N ALA A 326 9.20 1.99 16.08
CA ALA A 326 9.78 0.76 16.61
C ALA A 326 10.56 1.10 17.89
N LYS A 327 10.27 0.33 18.97
CA LYS A 327 11.00 0.41 20.23
C LYS A 327 12.16 -0.56 20.24
#